data_f633703111822d9998e41151d8ab763b
#
_entry.id   f633703111822d9998e41151d8ab763b
#
_cell.length_a   1.000
_cell.length_b   1.000
_cell.length_c   1.000
_cell.angle_alpha   90.00
_cell.angle_beta   90.00
_cell.angle_gamma   90.00
#
_symmetry.space_group_name_H-M   'P 1'
#
loop_
_entity.id
_entity.type
_entity.pdbx_description
1 polymer ?
#
loop_
_entity_poly.entity_id
_entity_poly.type
_entity_poly.pdbx_seq_one_letter_code
_entity_poly.pdbx_strand_id
1 'polypeptide(L)'
;MDMTTFDIERARRDTPGTANVAHLNNAGAALPPTQVTDAVVAHLHREAEIGGYEAAAEAHEQVEHTYAAIARLIGCQTSEIAIVENATRAWDMAFYGLSFAPGDRILTARAEYSSNVIAFLQVAARTGAVVEVVDDDESGQLSVDDLRRRLTDGTGPVRLVAFTHVPTQGGLVNPAEEIGVAAREAGVPYLLDACQSVGQLPVDVQQIGCDFLSATGRKYLRGPRGTGFLYVRGDMIERMEPPFLDLHAATWTARDRYEIRPDARRFENWETNYATKIGLGVAVDYALSWGLNAINERVTALADRLRQWLGERAGVRVHDQGRRPCGIVTFTIDGVPSPVVHQGLARHGVNVSVSLVEYARLDLPDRGLPDLVRASVHYYNTEDELHRLIDALPRSR
;
A
#
# COMPACT_ATOMS: atom_id res chain seq x y z
N MET A 1 -21.38 -4.35 -16.98
CA MET A 1 -21.98 -4.45 -15.63
C MET A 1 -22.57 -3.09 -15.29
N ASP A 2 -23.80 -3.04 -14.86
CA ASP A 2 -24.53 -1.80 -14.62
C ASP A 2 -24.01 -1.15 -13.33
N MET A 3 -23.43 0.05 -13.42
CA MET A 3 -22.91 0.83 -12.27
C MET A 3 -24.00 1.39 -11.34
N THR A 4 -25.26 1.01 -11.56
CA THR A 4 -26.46 1.56 -10.89
C THR A 4 -26.64 1.10 -9.45
N THR A 5 -25.83 0.18 -8.92
CA THR A 5 -25.99 -0.37 -7.55
C THR A 5 -25.08 0.26 -6.49
N PHE A 6 -24.04 1.03 -6.88
CA PHE A 6 -23.14 1.68 -5.92
C PHE A 6 -23.70 3.04 -5.49
N ASP A 7 -23.94 3.25 -4.19
CA ASP A 7 -24.50 4.51 -3.66
C ASP A 7 -23.46 5.65 -3.68
N ILE A 8 -23.26 6.22 -4.87
CA ILE A 8 -22.32 7.32 -5.09
C ILE A 8 -22.71 8.58 -4.33
N GLU A 9 -24.00 8.83 -4.13
CA GLU A 9 -24.48 10.01 -3.40
C GLU A 9 -24.07 9.94 -1.93
N ARG A 10 -24.22 8.76 -1.29
CA ARG A 10 -23.73 8.51 0.06
C ARG A 10 -22.20 8.66 0.11
N ALA A 11 -21.47 8.05 -0.81
CA ALA A 11 -20.00 8.11 -0.83
C ALA A 11 -19.49 9.56 -0.89
N ARG A 12 -20.13 10.42 -1.69
CA ARG A 12 -19.76 11.83 -1.83
C ARG A 12 -20.22 12.69 -0.67
N ARG A 13 -21.44 12.47 -0.16
CA ARG A 13 -21.95 13.14 1.04
C ARG A 13 -21.04 12.89 2.24
N ASP A 14 -20.55 11.67 2.39
CA ASP A 14 -19.60 11.29 3.45
C ASP A 14 -18.16 11.80 3.16
N THR A 15 -17.89 12.37 1.99
CA THR A 15 -16.56 12.86 1.56
C THR A 15 -16.63 14.33 1.16
N PRO A 16 -16.69 15.28 2.11
CA PRO A 16 -16.94 16.70 1.83
C PRO A 16 -15.90 17.35 0.90
N GLY A 17 -14.66 16.85 0.86
CA GLY A 17 -13.62 17.33 -0.05
C GLY A 17 -13.98 17.19 -1.54
N THR A 18 -14.92 16.30 -1.92
CA THR A 18 -15.39 16.14 -3.30
C THR A 18 -16.16 17.35 -3.85
N ALA A 19 -16.64 18.23 -2.97
CA ALA A 19 -17.25 19.49 -3.37
C ALA A 19 -16.21 20.54 -3.84
N ASN A 20 -14.96 20.39 -3.47
CA ASN A 20 -13.91 21.38 -3.69
C ASN A 20 -12.98 21.04 -4.86
N VAL A 21 -12.67 19.74 -5.07
CA VAL A 21 -11.67 19.29 -6.02
C VAL A 21 -12.08 17.98 -6.70
N ALA A 22 -11.66 17.78 -7.95
CA ALA A 22 -11.62 16.48 -8.59
C ALA A 22 -10.33 15.78 -8.10
N HIS A 23 -10.47 14.96 -7.03
CA HIS A 23 -9.31 14.35 -6.40
C HIS A 23 -8.97 13.00 -7.04
N LEU A 24 -8.00 13.02 -7.95
CA LEU A 24 -7.48 11.85 -8.65
C LEU A 24 -6.04 11.52 -8.23
N ASN A 25 -5.71 11.74 -6.93
CA ASN A 25 -4.44 11.38 -6.32
C ASN A 25 -4.60 10.44 -5.10
N ASN A 26 -5.51 9.49 -5.21
CA ASN A 26 -5.83 8.54 -4.13
C ASN A 26 -4.66 7.59 -3.80
N ALA A 27 -3.86 7.24 -4.78
CA ALA A 27 -2.61 6.49 -4.61
C ALA A 27 -1.53 7.30 -3.82
N GLY A 28 -1.67 8.61 -3.73
CA GLY A 28 -0.90 9.49 -2.87
C GLY A 28 -1.50 9.55 -1.46
N ALA A 29 -2.66 10.17 -1.34
CA ALA A 29 -3.47 10.22 -0.12
C ALA A 29 -4.92 10.50 -0.51
N ALA A 30 -5.84 9.58 -0.21
CA ALA A 30 -7.25 9.75 -0.52
C ALA A 30 -7.92 10.77 0.41
N LEU A 31 -9.07 11.31 -0.02
CA LEU A 31 -9.90 12.16 0.85
C LEU A 31 -10.55 11.29 1.94
N PRO A 32 -10.37 11.62 3.22
CA PRO A 32 -10.99 10.86 4.30
C PRO A 32 -12.51 11.07 4.33
N PRO A 33 -13.30 10.08 4.76
CA PRO A 33 -14.71 10.29 5.08
C PRO A 33 -14.87 11.06 6.40
N THR A 34 -15.98 11.74 6.56
CA THR A 34 -16.30 12.53 7.76
C THR A 34 -16.18 11.71 9.04
N GLN A 35 -16.67 10.46 9.03
CA GLN A 35 -16.62 9.56 10.19
C GLN A 35 -15.20 9.35 10.71
N VAL A 36 -14.20 9.25 9.81
CA VAL A 36 -12.79 9.10 10.18
C VAL A 36 -12.24 10.38 10.80
N THR A 37 -12.55 11.53 10.18
CA THR A 37 -12.09 12.83 10.69
C THR A 37 -12.70 13.13 12.06
N ASP A 38 -14.00 12.88 12.21
CA ASP A 38 -14.72 13.12 13.46
C ASP A 38 -14.19 12.27 14.61
N ALA A 39 -13.88 10.98 14.35
CA ALA A 39 -13.32 10.09 15.36
C ALA A 39 -11.94 10.58 15.85
N VAL A 40 -11.08 11.04 14.92
CA VAL A 40 -9.76 11.60 15.27
C VAL A 40 -9.93 12.87 16.11
N VAL A 41 -10.76 13.80 15.67
CA VAL A 41 -11.00 15.08 16.34
C VAL A 41 -11.62 14.88 17.72
N ALA A 42 -12.59 13.97 17.84
CA ALA A 42 -13.24 13.67 19.12
C ALA A 42 -12.23 13.15 20.16
N HIS A 43 -11.33 12.26 19.78
CA HIS A 43 -10.32 11.74 20.71
C HIS A 43 -9.30 12.83 21.11
N LEU A 44 -8.85 13.68 20.18
CA LEU A 44 -7.95 14.81 20.49
C LEU A 44 -8.60 15.81 21.47
N HIS A 45 -9.90 16.10 21.33
CA HIS A 45 -10.64 16.89 22.30
C HIS A 45 -10.68 16.20 23.66
N ARG A 46 -10.90 14.90 23.68
CA ARG A 46 -10.93 14.14 24.94
C ARG A 46 -9.58 14.14 25.67
N GLU A 47 -8.47 14.00 24.93
CA GLU A 47 -7.12 14.15 25.50
C GLU A 47 -6.92 15.54 26.13
N ALA A 48 -7.40 16.59 25.47
CA ALA A 48 -7.28 17.96 25.97
C ALA A 48 -8.15 18.22 27.23
N GLU A 49 -9.25 17.47 27.39
CA GLU A 49 -10.19 17.62 28.51
C GLU A 49 -9.72 16.89 29.78
N ILE A 50 -9.16 15.67 29.64
CA ILE A 50 -8.91 14.79 30.79
C ILE A 50 -7.47 14.30 30.91
N GLY A 51 -6.61 14.55 29.91
CA GLY A 51 -5.26 14.01 29.86
C GLY A 51 -5.12 12.83 28.89
N GLY A 52 -3.94 12.69 28.27
CA GLY A 52 -3.70 11.72 27.19
C GLY A 52 -3.78 10.27 27.65
N TYR A 53 -3.24 9.91 28.81
CA TYR A 53 -3.29 8.55 29.33
C TYR A 53 -4.71 8.15 29.78
N GLU A 54 -5.43 9.08 30.36
CA GLU A 54 -6.81 8.89 30.82
C GLU A 54 -7.74 8.68 29.61
N ALA A 55 -7.59 9.49 28.58
CA ALA A 55 -8.35 9.37 27.33
C ALA A 55 -8.03 8.07 26.59
N ALA A 56 -6.76 7.66 26.55
CA ALA A 56 -6.36 6.38 25.97
C ALA A 56 -6.94 5.19 26.73
N ALA A 57 -6.99 5.26 28.09
CA ALA A 57 -7.60 4.22 28.91
C ALA A 57 -9.11 4.11 28.68
N GLU A 58 -9.84 5.25 28.58
CA GLU A 58 -11.26 5.26 28.23
C GLU A 58 -11.53 4.71 26.82
N ALA A 59 -10.62 4.95 25.86
CA ALA A 59 -10.74 4.51 24.48
C ALA A 59 -10.19 3.09 24.22
N HIS A 60 -9.84 2.34 25.26
CA HIS A 60 -9.22 1.01 25.14
C HIS A 60 -9.97 0.07 24.18
N GLU A 61 -11.30 0.00 24.32
CA GLU A 61 -12.13 -0.85 23.43
C GLU A 61 -12.05 -0.41 21.96
N GLN A 62 -12.00 0.88 21.67
CA GLN A 62 -11.89 1.42 20.32
C GLN A 62 -10.52 1.12 19.71
N VAL A 63 -9.46 1.19 20.52
CA VAL A 63 -8.10 0.84 20.12
C VAL A 63 -8.00 -0.65 19.80
N GLU A 64 -8.52 -1.52 20.69
CA GLU A 64 -8.55 -2.98 20.46
C GLU A 64 -9.41 -3.35 19.24
N HIS A 65 -10.51 -2.64 19.02
CA HIS A 65 -11.35 -2.80 17.85
C HIS A 65 -10.58 -2.56 16.54
N THR A 66 -9.62 -1.64 16.50
CA THR A 66 -8.80 -1.37 15.31
C THR A 66 -8.04 -2.61 14.86
N TYR A 67 -7.46 -3.39 15.78
CA TYR A 67 -6.81 -4.66 15.45
C TYR A 67 -7.80 -5.69 14.89
N ALA A 68 -8.98 -5.78 15.52
CA ALA A 68 -10.03 -6.69 15.06
C ALA A 68 -10.56 -6.29 13.66
N ALA A 69 -10.70 -5.01 13.39
CA ALA A 69 -11.12 -4.49 12.08
C ALA A 69 -10.09 -4.81 10.99
N ILE A 70 -8.79 -4.57 11.25
CA ILE A 70 -7.70 -4.91 10.31
C ILE A 70 -7.64 -6.42 10.09
N ALA A 71 -7.75 -7.22 11.15
CA ALA A 71 -7.73 -8.68 11.04
C ALA A 71 -8.87 -9.20 10.13
N ARG A 72 -10.08 -8.64 10.26
CA ARG A 72 -11.21 -8.95 9.36
C ARG A 72 -10.96 -8.49 7.92
N LEU A 73 -10.30 -7.32 7.75
CA LEU A 73 -10.04 -6.75 6.43
C LEU A 73 -9.15 -7.64 5.57
N ILE A 74 -8.14 -8.29 6.17
CA ILE A 74 -7.13 -9.08 5.46
C ILE A 74 -7.17 -10.58 5.76
N GLY A 75 -8.14 -11.06 6.55
CA GLY A 75 -8.35 -12.50 6.79
C GLY A 75 -7.34 -13.15 7.75
N CYS A 76 -6.98 -12.50 8.88
CA CYS A 76 -6.01 -13.03 9.84
C CYS A 76 -6.50 -12.95 11.30
N GLN A 77 -5.63 -13.31 12.26
CA GLN A 77 -5.89 -13.16 13.68
C GLN A 77 -5.44 -11.78 14.19
N THR A 78 -6.06 -11.27 15.25
CA THR A 78 -5.66 -10.00 15.88
C THR A 78 -4.25 -10.03 16.45
N SER A 79 -3.80 -11.21 16.90
CA SER A 79 -2.43 -11.42 17.40
C SER A 79 -1.35 -11.34 16.32
N GLU A 80 -1.73 -11.34 15.04
CA GLU A 80 -0.84 -11.25 13.89
C GLU A 80 -0.71 -9.81 13.36
N ILE A 81 -1.37 -8.82 14.01
CA ILE A 81 -1.37 -7.41 13.59
C ILE A 81 -0.55 -6.55 14.54
N ALA A 82 0.31 -5.72 13.95
CA ALA A 82 0.95 -4.57 14.60
C ALA A 82 0.53 -3.27 13.91
N ILE A 83 0.14 -2.25 14.68
CA ILE A 83 -0.23 -0.93 14.16
C ILE A 83 0.95 0.02 14.35
N VAL A 84 1.43 0.58 13.25
CA VAL A 84 2.61 1.43 13.20
C VAL A 84 2.32 2.76 12.49
N GLU A 85 3.27 3.70 12.51
CA GLU A 85 3.08 5.07 12.02
C GLU A 85 2.91 5.15 10.49
N ASN A 86 3.39 4.18 9.75
CA ASN A 86 3.28 4.11 8.29
C ASN A 86 3.78 2.77 7.76
N ALA A 87 3.54 2.51 6.48
CA ALA A 87 3.95 1.26 5.85
C ALA A 87 5.47 1.08 5.71
N THR A 88 6.24 2.16 5.59
CA THR A 88 7.71 2.04 5.57
C THR A 88 8.19 1.48 6.91
N ARG A 89 7.61 1.96 8.02
CA ARG A 89 7.90 1.40 9.35
C ARG A 89 7.49 -0.07 9.46
N ALA A 90 6.28 -0.42 8.96
CA ALA A 90 5.83 -1.81 8.92
C ALA A 90 6.80 -2.71 8.12
N TRP A 91 7.20 -2.24 6.95
CA TRP A 91 8.17 -2.92 6.09
C TRP A 91 9.52 -3.10 6.78
N ASP A 92 10.06 -2.01 7.35
CA ASP A 92 11.37 -2.01 8.01
C ASP A 92 11.40 -2.99 9.21
N MET A 93 10.32 -3.05 10.00
CA MET A 93 10.23 -3.96 11.13
C MET A 93 10.28 -5.43 10.69
N ALA A 94 9.61 -5.79 9.59
CA ALA A 94 9.68 -7.13 9.01
C ALA A 94 11.04 -7.39 8.36
N PHE A 95 11.48 -6.51 7.48
CA PHE A 95 12.67 -6.70 6.65
C PHE A 95 13.97 -6.74 7.48
N TYR A 96 14.18 -5.75 8.35
CA TYR A 96 15.38 -5.70 9.19
C TYR A 96 15.33 -6.65 10.39
N GLY A 97 14.19 -7.26 10.68
CA GLY A 97 14.07 -8.38 11.61
C GLY A 97 14.57 -9.72 11.04
N LEU A 98 14.84 -9.78 9.74
CA LEU A 98 15.44 -10.94 9.10
C LEU A 98 16.96 -10.85 9.11
N SER A 99 17.62 -12.00 9.28
CA SER A 99 19.09 -12.08 9.22
C SER A 99 19.54 -12.49 7.82
N PHE A 100 20.57 -11.80 7.31
CA PHE A 100 21.18 -12.07 6.01
C PHE A 100 22.68 -12.34 6.15
N ALA A 101 23.18 -13.28 5.36
CA ALA A 101 24.60 -13.64 5.24
C ALA A 101 25.14 -13.32 3.83
N PRO A 102 26.47 -13.30 3.63
CA PRO A 102 27.06 -13.14 2.31
C PRO A 102 26.57 -14.22 1.34
N GLY A 103 26.09 -13.81 0.16
CA GLY A 103 25.54 -14.70 -0.85
C GLY A 103 24.07 -15.07 -0.68
N ASP A 104 23.40 -14.69 0.42
CA ASP A 104 21.94 -14.78 0.52
C ASP A 104 21.27 -13.93 -0.56
N ARG A 105 20.23 -14.45 -1.20
CA ARG A 105 19.53 -13.79 -2.30
C ARG A 105 18.20 -13.21 -1.83
N ILE A 106 17.93 -11.98 -2.26
CA ILE A 106 16.63 -11.29 -2.10
C ILE A 106 16.03 -11.17 -3.49
N LEU A 107 14.91 -11.84 -3.74
CA LEU A 107 14.21 -11.75 -5.03
C LEU A 107 13.14 -10.68 -4.95
N THR A 108 13.14 -9.75 -5.93
CA THR A 108 12.18 -8.65 -6.00
C THR A 108 11.68 -8.44 -7.44
N ALA A 109 10.64 -7.59 -7.61
CA ALA A 109 10.09 -7.25 -8.93
C ALA A 109 10.79 -6.03 -9.54
N ARG A 110 10.67 -5.87 -10.86
CA ARG A 110 11.13 -4.68 -11.58
C ARG A 110 10.36 -3.43 -11.14
N ALA A 111 9.05 -3.52 -11.06
CA ALA A 111 8.17 -2.42 -10.63
C ALA A 111 8.08 -2.32 -9.10
N GLU A 112 9.23 -2.21 -8.42
CA GLU A 112 9.31 -2.17 -6.96
C GLU A 112 9.23 -0.73 -6.41
N TYR A 113 8.77 -0.59 -5.16
CA TYR A 113 8.73 0.69 -4.48
C TYR A 113 10.15 1.13 -4.03
N SER A 114 10.51 2.37 -4.31
CA SER A 114 11.89 2.87 -4.12
C SER A 114 12.42 2.73 -2.70
N SER A 115 11.59 2.91 -1.66
CA SER A 115 12.03 2.74 -0.27
C SER A 115 12.42 1.30 0.03
N ASN A 116 11.68 0.32 -0.54
CA ASN A 116 11.99 -1.10 -0.39
C ASN A 116 13.33 -1.44 -1.07
N VAL A 117 13.55 -0.90 -2.29
CA VAL A 117 14.84 -1.06 -3.01
C VAL A 117 16.00 -0.47 -2.21
N ILE A 118 15.83 0.71 -1.61
CA ILE A 118 16.86 1.33 -0.75
C ILE A 118 17.19 0.43 0.43
N ALA A 119 16.19 -0.18 1.08
CA ALA A 119 16.40 -1.12 2.18
C ALA A 119 17.17 -2.38 1.71
N PHE A 120 16.79 -2.95 0.55
CA PHE A 120 17.53 -4.08 -0.05
C PHE A 120 19.00 -3.74 -0.29
N LEU A 121 19.26 -2.60 -0.94
CA LEU A 121 20.63 -2.15 -1.23
C LEU A 121 21.44 -1.88 0.05
N GLN A 122 20.80 -1.36 1.09
CA GLN A 122 21.47 -1.13 2.38
C GLN A 122 21.87 -2.45 3.03
N VAL A 123 20.99 -3.46 3.05
CA VAL A 123 21.32 -4.78 3.59
C VAL A 123 22.39 -5.46 2.74
N ALA A 124 22.26 -5.43 1.41
CA ALA A 124 23.27 -5.98 0.51
C ALA A 124 24.68 -5.38 0.78
N ALA A 125 24.76 -4.06 0.95
CA ALA A 125 26.04 -3.39 1.26
C ALA A 125 26.61 -3.77 2.64
N ARG A 126 25.76 -4.09 3.62
CA ARG A 126 26.18 -4.44 5.00
C ARG A 126 26.56 -5.90 5.15
N THR A 127 25.88 -6.79 4.43
CA THR A 127 25.95 -8.25 4.67
C THR A 127 26.61 -9.03 3.54
N GLY A 128 26.70 -8.46 2.34
CA GLY A 128 27.10 -9.19 1.13
C GLY A 128 25.96 -10.02 0.52
N ALA A 129 24.71 -9.82 0.94
CA ALA A 129 23.54 -10.37 0.27
C ALA A 129 23.40 -9.81 -1.15
N VAL A 130 22.70 -10.54 -2.03
CA VAL A 130 22.53 -10.18 -3.45
C VAL A 130 21.06 -9.87 -3.70
N VAL A 131 20.79 -8.72 -4.31
CA VAL A 131 19.44 -8.34 -4.75
C VAL A 131 19.27 -8.75 -6.21
N GLU A 132 18.24 -9.54 -6.49
CA GLU A 132 17.93 -10.01 -7.83
C GLU A 132 16.53 -9.58 -8.24
N VAL A 133 16.43 -8.99 -9.42
CA VAL A 133 15.16 -8.62 -10.03
C VAL A 133 14.66 -9.78 -10.86
N VAL A 134 13.47 -10.28 -10.52
CA VAL A 134 12.74 -11.28 -11.30
C VAL A 134 12.24 -10.62 -12.59
N ASP A 135 12.35 -11.33 -13.72
CA ASP A 135 11.91 -10.84 -15.00
C ASP A 135 10.39 -10.71 -15.05
N ASP A 136 9.90 -9.80 -15.92
CA ASP A 136 8.48 -9.67 -16.17
C ASP A 136 8.01 -10.68 -17.23
N ASP A 137 6.73 -11.03 -17.19
CA ASP A 137 6.08 -11.78 -18.26
C ASP A 137 5.68 -10.85 -19.44
N GLU A 138 5.09 -11.43 -20.49
CA GLU A 138 4.67 -10.71 -21.69
C GLU A 138 3.66 -9.57 -21.41
N SER A 139 2.95 -9.61 -20.29
CA SER A 139 2.02 -8.55 -19.87
C SER A 139 2.69 -7.42 -19.08
N GLY A 140 3.97 -7.58 -18.72
CA GLY A 140 4.73 -6.61 -17.93
C GLY A 140 4.52 -6.72 -16.42
N GLN A 141 3.92 -7.83 -15.92
CA GLN A 141 3.88 -8.17 -14.50
C GLN A 141 4.97 -9.19 -14.17
N LEU A 142 5.33 -9.33 -12.88
CA LEU A 142 6.32 -10.31 -12.44
C LEU A 142 6.02 -11.71 -13.01
N SER A 143 7.01 -12.33 -13.66
CA SER A 143 6.92 -13.70 -14.18
C SER A 143 7.04 -14.72 -13.06
N VAL A 144 5.95 -15.44 -12.79
CA VAL A 144 5.95 -16.53 -11.80
C VAL A 144 6.86 -17.69 -12.25
N ASP A 145 6.99 -17.93 -13.55
CA ASP A 145 7.87 -18.97 -14.08
C ASP A 145 9.35 -18.62 -13.86
N ASP A 146 9.73 -17.35 -14.07
CA ASP A 146 11.10 -16.89 -13.77
C ASP A 146 11.37 -16.92 -12.26
N LEU A 147 10.40 -16.55 -11.44
CA LEU A 147 10.50 -16.66 -9.98
C LEU A 147 10.77 -18.10 -9.56
N ARG A 148 9.97 -19.07 -10.04
CA ARG A 148 10.17 -20.50 -9.73
C ARG A 148 11.54 -20.99 -10.16
N ARG A 149 12.01 -20.58 -11.34
CA ARG A 149 13.35 -20.93 -11.82
C ARG A 149 14.42 -20.40 -10.87
N ARG A 150 14.37 -19.13 -10.48
CA ARG A 150 15.34 -18.51 -9.55
C ARG A 150 15.30 -19.08 -8.14
N LEU A 151 14.14 -19.53 -7.68
CA LEU A 151 13.99 -20.22 -6.38
C LEU A 151 14.72 -21.57 -6.34
N THR A 152 14.97 -22.21 -7.51
CA THR A 152 15.50 -23.57 -7.60
C THR A 152 16.81 -23.70 -8.40
N ASP A 153 17.38 -22.60 -8.92
CA ASP A 153 18.56 -22.62 -9.81
C ASP A 153 19.89 -22.99 -9.14
N GLY A 154 19.93 -23.08 -7.81
CA GLY A 154 21.09 -23.51 -7.03
C GLY A 154 22.24 -22.49 -6.98
N THR A 155 22.06 -21.26 -7.43
CA THR A 155 23.11 -20.22 -7.45
C THR A 155 23.42 -19.64 -6.06
N GLY A 156 22.60 -19.92 -5.05
CA GLY A 156 22.72 -19.51 -3.66
C GLY A 156 21.38 -19.60 -2.92
N PRO A 157 21.36 -19.53 -1.58
CA PRO A 157 20.14 -19.63 -0.82
C PRO A 157 19.27 -18.37 -1.04
N VAL A 158 18.02 -18.54 -1.49
CA VAL A 158 17.04 -17.46 -1.50
C VAL A 158 16.54 -17.26 -0.08
N ARG A 159 16.81 -16.08 0.49
CA ARG A 159 16.45 -15.75 1.88
C ARG A 159 15.11 -15.07 2.00
N LEU A 160 14.68 -14.36 0.95
CA LEU A 160 13.45 -13.58 0.94
C LEU A 160 12.93 -13.40 -0.50
N VAL A 161 11.63 -13.57 -0.66
CA VAL A 161 10.86 -13.04 -1.79
C VAL A 161 10.12 -11.81 -1.30
N ALA A 162 10.37 -10.63 -1.90
CA ALA A 162 9.79 -9.38 -1.44
C ALA A 162 9.44 -8.48 -2.62
N PHE A 163 8.17 -8.05 -2.73
CA PHE A 163 7.76 -7.11 -3.78
C PHE A 163 6.45 -6.39 -3.49
N THR A 164 6.19 -5.37 -4.30
CA THR A 164 4.98 -4.56 -4.24
C THR A 164 3.84 -5.22 -5.02
N HIS A 165 2.70 -5.44 -4.35
CA HIS A 165 1.49 -6.02 -4.97
C HIS A 165 0.94 -5.14 -6.10
N VAL A 166 0.78 -3.85 -5.81
CA VAL A 166 0.33 -2.83 -6.78
C VAL A 166 1.37 -1.72 -6.81
N PRO A 167 2.25 -1.69 -7.83
CA PRO A 167 3.25 -0.65 -7.97
C PRO A 167 2.66 0.75 -8.11
N THR A 168 3.30 1.73 -7.47
CA THR A 168 2.81 3.11 -7.46
C THR A 168 2.99 3.86 -8.78
N GLN A 169 3.87 3.38 -9.65
CA GLN A 169 4.23 3.99 -10.93
C GLN A 169 3.46 3.45 -12.13
N GLY A 170 2.50 2.55 -11.93
CA GLY A 170 1.69 1.97 -13.01
C GLY A 170 0.37 1.39 -12.53
N GLY A 171 -0.47 0.96 -13.48
CA GLY A 171 -1.78 0.35 -13.23
C GLY A 171 -1.74 -1.15 -12.91
N LEU A 172 -0.58 -1.74 -12.87
CA LEU A 172 -0.28 -3.16 -12.72
C LEU A 172 -0.75 -3.72 -11.36
N VAL A 173 -1.22 -4.95 -11.37
CA VAL A 173 -1.40 -5.79 -10.17
C VAL A 173 -0.56 -7.05 -10.34
N ASN A 174 0.46 -7.24 -9.51
CA ASN A 174 1.29 -8.44 -9.52
C ASN A 174 0.50 -9.67 -9.04
N PRO A 175 0.80 -10.88 -9.54
CA PRO A 175 0.09 -12.13 -9.23
C PRO A 175 0.48 -12.65 -7.82
N ALA A 176 0.06 -11.95 -6.76
CA ALA A 176 0.50 -12.18 -5.39
C ALA A 176 0.22 -13.59 -4.87
N GLU A 177 -0.92 -14.18 -5.27
CA GLU A 177 -1.30 -15.53 -4.85
C GLU A 177 -0.37 -16.59 -5.48
N GLU A 178 -0.12 -16.52 -6.79
CA GLU A 178 0.76 -17.44 -7.51
C GLU A 178 2.21 -17.35 -7.03
N ILE A 179 2.64 -16.15 -6.67
CA ILE A 179 3.95 -15.89 -6.07
C ILE A 179 4.03 -16.52 -4.66
N GLY A 180 2.98 -16.38 -3.86
CA GLY A 180 2.89 -16.99 -2.54
C GLY A 180 2.94 -18.51 -2.60
N VAL A 181 2.31 -19.13 -3.62
CA VAL A 181 2.44 -20.57 -3.88
C VAL A 181 3.89 -20.95 -4.16
N ALA A 182 4.57 -20.23 -5.07
CA ALA A 182 5.95 -20.52 -5.44
C ALA A 182 6.93 -20.34 -4.25
N ALA A 183 6.76 -19.27 -3.46
CA ALA A 183 7.60 -19.02 -2.28
C ALA A 183 7.41 -20.11 -1.21
N ARG A 184 6.16 -20.53 -0.96
CA ARG A 184 5.83 -21.59 0.01
C ARG A 184 6.37 -22.95 -0.42
N GLU A 185 6.25 -23.32 -1.70
CA GLU A 185 6.81 -24.55 -2.26
C GLU A 185 8.33 -24.63 -2.09
N ALA A 186 9.00 -23.47 -2.18
CA ALA A 186 10.44 -23.35 -1.98
C ALA A 186 10.85 -23.20 -0.49
N GLY A 187 9.90 -23.03 0.43
CA GLY A 187 10.17 -22.77 1.84
C GLY A 187 10.83 -21.41 2.12
N VAL A 188 10.63 -20.43 1.26
CA VAL A 188 11.22 -19.09 1.33
C VAL A 188 10.20 -18.10 1.88
N PRO A 189 10.57 -17.26 2.89
CA PRO A 189 9.70 -16.21 3.41
C PRO A 189 9.27 -15.21 2.33
N TYR A 190 8.01 -14.75 2.43
CA TYR A 190 7.38 -13.83 1.49
C TYR A 190 6.88 -12.56 2.19
N LEU A 191 7.46 -11.41 1.83
CA LEU A 191 7.08 -10.07 2.30
C LEU A 191 6.37 -9.30 1.19
N LEU A 192 5.09 -8.94 1.41
CA LEU A 192 4.24 -8.24 0.47
C LEU A 192 4.04 -6.78 0.87
N ASP A 193 4.39 -5.83 -0.01
CA ASP A 193 3.95 -4.44 0.12
C ASP A 193 2.54 -4.30 -0.49
N ALA A 194 1.54 -4.17 0.38
CA ALA A 194 0.13 -4.02 0.01
C ALA A 194 -0.38 -2.57 0.13
N CYS A 195 0.53 -1.59 0.14
CA CYS A 195 0.21 -0.17 0.32
C CYS A 195 -0.81 0.39 -0.65
N GLN A 196 -0.82 -0.10 -1.87
CA GLN A 196 -1.76 0.37 -2.89
C GLN A 196 -2.93 -0.60 -3.11
N SER A 197 -2.81 -1.86 -2.69
CA SER A 197 -3.87 -2.86 -2.88
C SER A 197 -4.92 -2.81 -1.78
N VAL A 198 -4.52 -2.69 -0.51
CA VAL A 198 -5.46 -2.65 0.61
C VAL A 198 -6.37 -1.41 0.52
N GLY A 199 -7.67 -1.67 0.50
CA GLY A 199 -8.73 -0.65 0.36
C GLY A 199 -9.23 -0.42 -1.08
N GLN A 200 -8.53 -0.92 -2.12
CA GLN A 200 -9.04 -0.96 -3.49
C GLN A 200 -9.25 -2.37 -4.02
N LEU A 201 -8.50 -3.34 -3.55
CA LEU A 201 -8.61 -4.75 -3.91
C LEU A 201 -8.97 -5.56 -2.66
N PRO A 202 -9.72 -6.67 -2.79
CA PRO A 202 -9.75 -7.69 -1.77
C PRO A 202 -8.33 -8.24 -1.56
N VAL A 203 -7.90 -8.26 -0.31
CA VAL A 203 -6.60 -8.81 0.11
C VAL A 203 -6.86 -9.81 1.22
N ASP A 204 -6.54 -11.07 1.00
CA ASP A 204 -6.65 -12.16 1.97
C ASP A 204 -5.28 -12.82 2.12
N VAL A 205 -4.67 -12.66 3.30
CA VAL A 205 -3.31 -13.14 3.55
C VAL A 205 -3.22 -14.68 3.55
N GLN A 206 -4.33 -15.37 3.81
CA GLN A 206 -4.36 -16.84 3.75
C GLN A 206 -4.36 -17.34 2.31
N GLN A 207 -5.09 -16.64 1.41
CA GLN A 207 -5.10 -16.96 -0.02
C GLN A 207 -3.77 -16.60 -0.67
N ILE A 208 -3.26 -15.40 -0.40
CA ILE A 208 -1.95 -14.93 -0.88
C ILE A 208 -0.82 -15.80 -0.34
N GLY A 209 -0.91 -16.21 0.92
CA GLY A 209 0.11 -17.03 1.56
C GLY A 209 1.41 -16.30 1.86
N CYS A 210 1.35 -14.98 2.08
CA CYS A 210 2.50 -14.21 2.53
C CYS A 210 2.78 -14.43 4.03
N ASP A 211 4.04 -14.25 4.41
CA ASP A 211 4.48 -14.32 5.80
C ASP A 211 4.39 -12.97 6.47
N PHE A 212 4.56 -11.91 5.67
CA PHE A 212 4.50 -10.52 6.11
C PHE A 212 3.73 -9.68 5.10
N LEU A 213 2.96 -8.70 5.61
CA LEU A 213 2.30 -7.71 4.76
C LEU A 213 2.41 -6.33 5.39
N SER A 214 2.86 -5.35 4.63
CA SER A 214 2.85 -3.94 5.03
C SER A 214 1.75 -3.16 4.32
N ALA A 215 1.06 -2.26 5.03
CA ALA A 215 0.04 -1.39 4.45
C ALA A 215 -0.02 -0.03 5.15
N THR A 216 -0.65 0.96 4.51
CA THR A 216 -0.82 2.32 5.03
C THR A 216 -2.27 2.76 5.05
N GLY A 217 -2.67 3.52 6.07
CA GLY A 217 -4.06 3.98 6.21
C GLY A 217 -4.48 5.06 5.20
N ARG A 218 -3.60 5.99 4.86
CA ARG A 218 -3.94 7.24 4.13
C ARG A 218 -4.29 7.09 2.65
N LYS A 219 -4.01 5.96 2.02
CA LYS A 219 -4.26 5.73 0.60
C LYS A 219 -5.70 5.21 0.38
N TYR A 220 -5.86 4.05 -0.22
CA TYR A 220 -7.17 3.51 -0.55
C TYR A 220 -8.05 3.10 0.65
N LEU A 221 -7.46 2.96 1.85
CA LEU A 221 -8.25 2.84 3.09
C LEU A 221 -8.88 4.14 3.56
N ARG A 222 -8.41 5.32 3.07
CA ARG A 222 -8.92 6.63 3.43
C ARG A 222 -8.79 6.97 4.92
N GLY A 223 -7.84 6.31 5.59
CA GLY A 223 -7.51 6.52 7.00
C GLY A 223 -6.61 7.75 7.22
N PRO A 224 -6.34 8.08 8.49
CA PRO A 224 -5.48 9.20 8.83
C PRO A 224 -4.04 9.01 8.34
N ARG A 225 -3.34 10.13 8.08
CA ARG A 225 -1.88 10.11 7.91
C ARG A 225 -1.21 9.74 9.22
N GLY A 226 -0.02 9.15 9.14
CA GLY A 226 0.68 8.68 10.33
C GLY A 226 0.13 7.35 10.85
N THR A 227 -0.53 6.56 9.98
CA THR A 227 -1.00 5.21 10.29
C THR A 227 -0.62 4.21 9.23
N GLY A 228 -0.31 3.01 9.66
CA GLY A 228 -0.07 1.82 8.86
C GLY A 228 -0.18 0.59 9.74
N PHE A 229 -0.02 -0.56 9.14
CA PHE A 229 0.01 -1.82 9.89
C PHE A 229 0.94 -2.83 9.22
N LEU A 230 1.45 -3.73 10.06
CA LEU A 230 2.19 -4.92 9.69
C LEU A 230 1.36 -6.15 10.05
N TYR A 231 1.20 -7.06 9.11
CA TYR A 231 0.80 -8.43 9.38
C TYR A 231 2.04 -9.31 9.46
N VAL A 232 2.10 -10.17 10.46
CA VAL A 232 3.12 -11.20 10.61
C VAL A 232 2.43 -12.53 10.88
N ARG A 233 2.63 -13.52 10.01
CA ARG A 233 2.05 -14.85 10.20
C ARG A 233 2.49 -15.46 11.54
N GLY A 234 1.57 -16.10 12.25
CA GLY A 234 1.76 -16.54 13.64
C GLY A 234 3.04 -17.32 13.92
N ASP A 235 3.40 -18.30 13.06
CA ASP A 235 4.63 -19.08 13.21
C ASP A 235 5.92 -18.27 12.91
N MET A 236 5.82 -17.15 12.20
CA MET A 236 6.94 -16.25 11.94
C MET A 236 7.21 -15.32 13.11
N ILE A 237 6.20 -15.00 13.92
CA ILE A 237 6.35 -14.11 15.10
C ILE A 237 7.43 -14.65 16.04
N GLU A 238 7.40 -15.94 16.33
CA GLU A 238 8.37 -16.59 17.24
C GLU A 238 9.79 -16.69 16.66
N ARG A 239 9.91 -16.68 15.32
CA ARG A 239 11.18 -16.81 14.60
C ARG A 239 11.90 -15.48 14.40
N MET A 240 11.24 -14.36 14.73
CA MET A 240 11.77 -13.04 14.47
C MET A 240 11.99 -12.27 15.76
N GLU A 241 13.15 -11.63 15.82
CA GLU A 241 13.42 -10.58 16.79
C GLU A 241 13.24 -9.22 16.10
N PRO A 242 12.39 -8.32 16.65
CA PRO A 242 12.26 -6.97 16.12
C PRO A 242 13.62 -6.25 16.07
N PRO A 243 13.90 -5.42 15.04
CA PRO A 243 15.19 -4.74 14.91
C PRO A 243 15.50 -3.78 16.07
N PHE A 244 14.51 -3.41 16.84
CA PHE A 244 14.62 -2.68 18.12
C PHE A 244 13.37 -2.92 18.96
N LEU A 245 13.59 -2.88 20.27
CA LEU A 245 12.61 -3.15 21.31
C LEU A 245 12.47 -1.94 22.23
N ASP A 246 11.27 -1.79 22.80
CA ASP A 246 11.00 -0.89 23.90
C ASP A 246 10.11 -1.57 24.94
N LEU A 247 9.60 -0.81 25.92
CA LEU A 247 8.78 -1.36 27.01
C LEU A 247 7.36 -1.79 26.58
N HIS A 248 6.92 -1.48 25.34
CA HIS A 248 5.70 -2.03 24.75
C HIS A 248 5.97 -3.41 24.13
N ALA A 249 7.09 -3.53 23.44
CA ALA A 249 7.51 -4.72 22.71
C ALA A 249 8.04 -5.83 23.61
N ALA A 250 8.60 -5.48 24.79
CA ALA A 250 9.19 -6.43 25.72
C ALA A 250 9.01 -6.01 27.18
N THR A 251 8.95 -6.99 28.06
CA THR A 251 8.91 -6.79 29.51
C THR A 251 10.30 -6.96 30.10
N TRP A 252 10.79 -5.98 30.85
CA TRP A 252 12.03 -6.09 31.61
C TRP A 252 11.81 -6.93 32.86
N THR A 253 12.21 -8.20 32.83
CA THR A 253 11.87 -9.22 33.87
C THR A 253 12.92 -9.34 34.97
N ALA A 254 14.18 -8.94 34.71
CA ALA A 254 15.26 -8.91 35.70
C ALA A 254 16.29 -7.86 35.30
N ARG A 255 17.27 -7.60 36.18
CA ARG A 255 18.32 -6.57 35.97
C ARG A 255 19.02 -6.70 34.61
N ASP A 256 19.16 -7.93 34.13
CA ASP A 256 19.92 -8.32 32.91
C ASP A 256 19.06 -9.16 31.93
N ARG A 257 17.72 -9.17 32.08
CA ARG A 257 16.82 -10.00 31.26
C ARG A 257 15.54 -9.28 30.90
N TYR A 258 15.07 -9.53 29.69
CA TYR A 258 13.74 -9.14 29.20
C TYR A 258 13.07 -10.32 28.49
N GLU A 259 11.77 -10.24 28.34
CA GLU A 259 10.95 -11.18 27.59
C GLU A 259 10.16 -10.44 26.53
N ILE A 260 10.31 -10.86 25.26
CA ILE A 260 9.61 -10.25 24.12
C ILE A 260 8.14 -10.73 24.12
N ARG A 261 7.22 -9.85 23.79
CA ARG A 261 5.80 -10.19 23.61
C ARG A 261 5.61 -11.36 22.66
N PRO A 262 4.60 -12.24 22.90
CA PRO A 262 4.34 -13.41 22.05
C PRO A 262 3.54 -13.08 20.77
N ASP A 263 3.01 -11.86 20.62
CA ASP A 263 2.16 -11.42 19.50
C ASP A 263 2.88 -10.41 18.58
N ALA A 264 2.26 -10.05 17.45
CA ALA A 264 2.83 -9.11 16.49
C ALA A 264 3.00 -7.68 17.04
N ARG A 265 2.35 -7.34 18.16
CA ARG A 265 2.56 -6.04 18.81
C ARG A 265 3.99 -5.84 19.33
N ARG A 266 4.84 -6.88 19.32
CA ARG A 266 6.29 -6.74 19.52
C ARG A 266 6.98 -5.83 18.51
N PHE A 267 6.33 -5.56 17.36
CA PHE A 267 6.81 -4.66 16.31
C PHE A 267 6.29 -3.23 16.45
N GLU A 268 5.54 -2.93 17.51
CA GLU A 268 5.05 -1.60 17.84
C GLU A 268 5.96 -0.89 18.85
N ASN A 269 5.71 0.41 19.03
CA ASN A 269 6.37 1.24 20.04
C ASN A 269 5.37 1.65 21.13
N TRP A 270 5.89 1.98 22.33
CA TRP A 270 5.10 2.50 23.43
C TRP A 270 4.37 3.79 23.04
N GLU A 271 5.12 4.77 22.54
CA GLU A 271 4.54 6.04 22.11
C GLU A 271 3.81 5.87 20.79
N THR A 272 2.53 6.21 20.78
CA THR A 272 1.66 6.07 19.61
C THR A 272 0.58 7.16 19.60
N ASN A 273 0.08 7.51 18.44
CA ASN A 273 -1.03 8.44 18.28
C ASN A 273 -2.38 7.70 18.38
N TYR A 274 -3.01 7.73 19.56
CA TYR A 274 -4.27 7.04 19.82
C TYR A 274 -5.42 7.55 18.94
N ALA A 275 -5.52 8.86 18.73
CA ALA A 275 -6.54 9.47 17.88
C ALA A 275 -6.50 8.91 16.46
N THR A 276 -5.31 8.85 15.85
CA THR A 276 -5.19 8.33 14.49
C THR A 276 -5.30 6.81 14.44
N LYS A 277 -4.91 6.07 15.48
CA LYS A 277 -5.10 4.63 15.59
C LYS A 277 -6.60 4.28 15.59
N ILE A 278 -7.42 5.01 16.38
CA ILE A 278 -8.89 4.88 16.39
C ILE A 278 -9.46 5.24 15.01
N GLY A 279 -9.01 6.36 14.43
CA GLY A 279 -9.43 6.78 13.09
C GLY A 279 -9.11 5.76 12.00
N LEU A 280 -8.01 4.99 12.13
CA LEU A 280 -7.70 3.89 11.23
C LEU A 280 -8.74 2.76 11.34
N GLY A 281 -9.15 2.39 12.56
CA GLY A 281 -10.21 1.40 12.78
C GLY A 281 -11.52 1.80 12.13
N VAL A 282 -11.93 3.06 12.31
CA VAL A 282 -13.13 3.63 11.67
C VAL A 282 -13.01 3.60 10.13
N ALA A 283 -11.82 3.90 9.58
CA ALA A 283 -11.61 3.84 8.13
C ALA A 283 -11.72 2.42 7.57
N VAL A 284 -11.21 1.43 8.31
CA VAL A 284 -11.35 0.02 7.94
C VAL A 284 -12.81 -0.43 7.97
N ASP A 285 -13.54 -0.10 9.04
CA ASP A 285 -14.99 -0.42 9.12
C ASP A 285 -15.79 0.26 8.02
N TYR A 286 -15.45 1.51 7.70
CA TYR A 286 -16.09 2.24 6.61
C TYR A 286 -15.85 1.54 5.26
N ALA A 287 -14.62 1.09 4.98
CA ALA A 287 -14.32 0.32 3.77
C ALA A 287 -15.08 -1.02 3.75
N LEU A 288 -15.11 -1.76 4.86
CA LEU A 288 -15.85 -3.01 4.99
C LEU A 288 -17.36 -2.82 4.82
N SER A 289 -17.94 -1.67 5.24
CA SER A 289 -19.36 -1.36 5.09
C SER A 289 -19.81 -1.21 3.63
N TRP A 290 -18.88 -0.92 2.73
CA TRP A 290 -19.11 -0.88 1.27
C TRP A 290 -18.94 -2.25 0.61
N GLY A 291 -18.13 -3.12 1.21
CA GLY A 291 -17.67 -4.37 0.62
C GLY A 291 -16.51 -4.18 -0.35
N LEU A 292 -15.41 -4.90 -0.12
CA LEU A 292 -14.17 -4.74 -0.91
C LEU A 292 -14.35 -5.10 -2.39
N ASN A 293 -15.22 -6.07 -2.70
CA ASN A 293 -15.53 -6.41 -4.08
C ASN A 293 -16.25 -5.27 -4.81
N ALA A 294 -17.27 -4.65 -4.19
CA ALA A 294 -17.97 -3.52 -4.77
C ALA A 294 -17.04 -2.30 -4.95
N ILE A 295 -16.15 -2.04 -3.99
CA ILE A 295 -15.10 -1.02 -4.13
C ILE A 295 -14.22 -1.32 -5.34
N ASN A 296 -13.71 -2.56 -5.44
CA ASN A 296 -12.81 -2.97 -6.53
C ASN A 296 -13.48 -2.86 -7.90
N GLU A 297 -14.70 -3.36 -8.05
CA GLU A 297 -15.48 -3.28 -9.30
C GLU A 297 -15.65 -1.84 -9.75
N ARG A 298 -16.05 -0.95 -8.84
CA ARG A 298 -16.24 0.46 -9.17
C ARG A 298 -14.94 1.19 -9.48
N VAL A 299 -13.88 0.98 -8.69
CA VAL A 299 -12.57 1.59 -8.93
C VAL A 299 -12.01 1.14 -10.27
N THR A 300 -12.09 -0.15 -10.58
CA THR A 300 -11.64 -0.70 -11.87
C THR A 300 -12.45 -0.11 -13.03
N ALA A 301 -13.78 -0.08 -12.94
CA ALA A 301 -14.63 0.49 -13.99
C ALA A 301 -14.32 1.97 -14.28
N LEU A 302 -14.11 2.79 -13.25
CA LEU A 302 -13.72 4.20 -13.42
C LEU A 302 -12.32 4.34 -14.03
N ALA A 303 -11.36 3.53 -13.59
CA ALA A 303 -10.01 3.54 -14.14
C ALA A 303 -9.98 3.10 -15.61
N ASP A 304 -10.75 2.08 -15.99
CA ASP A 304 -10.85 1.61 -17.37
C ASP A 304 -11.50 2.67 -18.27
N ARG A 305 -12.52 3.36 -17.76
CA ARG A 305 -13.11 4.50 -18.45
C ARG A 305 -12.09 5.62 -18.69
N LEU A 306 -11.30 5.94 -17.67
CA LEU A 306 -10.22 6.94 -17.81
C LEU A 306 -9.15 6.50 -18.82
N ARG A 307 -8.72 5.22 -18.79
CA ARG A 307 -7.78 4.66 -19.77
C ARG A 307 -8.30 4.80 -21.20
N GLN A 308 -9.57 4.43 -21.40
CA GLN A 308 -10.22 4.55 -22.69
C GLN A 308 -10.19 5.99 -23.21
N TRP A 309 -10.68 6.95 -22.43
CA TRP A 309 -10.75 8.36 -22.85
C TRP A 309 -9.38 9.00 -23.07
N LEU A 310 -8.39 8.63 -22.26
CA LEU A 310 -7.00 9.05 -22.50
C LEU A 310 -6.45 8.48 -23.81
N GLY A 311 -6.73 7.19 -24.10
CA GLY A 311 -6.28 6.53 -25.33
C GLY A 311 -6.94 7.08 -26.61
N GLU A 312 -8.14 7.65 -26.53
CA GLU A 312 -8.85 8.29 -27.63
C GLU A 312 -8.29 9.70 -27.94
N ARG A 313 -7.49 10.28 -27.03
CA ARG A 313 -6.96 11.63 -27.18
C ARG A 313 -5.63 11.61 -27.95
N ALA A 314 -5.57 12.35 -29.07
CA ALA A 314 -4.38 12.44 -29.91
C ALA A 314 -3.16 12.94 -29.09
N GLY A 315 -2.02 12.24 -29.23
CA GLY A 315 -0.77 12.56 -28.55
C GLY A 315 -0.72 12.15 -27.07
N VAL A 316 -1.74 11.46 -26.57
CA VAL A 316 -1.71 10.87 -25.21
C VAL A 316 -1.43 9.37 -25.31
N ARG A 317 -0.55 8.87 -24.44
CA ARG A 317 -0.23 7.44 -24.33
C ARG A 317 -0.39 6.98 -22.90
N VAL A 318 -1.18 5.92 -22.70
CA VAL A 318 -1.31 5.20 -21.43
C VAL A 318 -0.19 4.16 -21.34
N HIS A 319 0.45 4.05 -20.19
CA HIS A 319 1.62 3.19 -19.96
C HIS A 319 1.39 2.04 -18.98
N ASP A 320 0.15 1.85 -18.54
CA ASP A 320 -0.22 0.78 -17.63
C ASP A 320 0.05 -0.60 -18.24
N GLN A 321 0.47 -1.54 -17.39
CA GLN A 321 0.81 -2.92 -17.74
C GLN A 321 0.03 -3.90 -16.86
N GLY A 322 0.23 -5.20 -17.10
CA GLY A 322 -0.36 -6.30 -16.36
C GLY A 322 -1.67 -6.81 -16.92
N ARG A 323 -2.00 -8.04 -16.56
CA ARG A 323 -3.25 -8.71 -16.98
C ARG A 323 -4.47 -8.15 -16.29
N ARG A 324 -4.27 -7.66 -15.07
CA ARG A 324 -5.32 -7.06 -14.22
C ARG A 324 -4.90 -5.65 -13.85
N PRO A 325 -5.54 -4.63 -14.42
CA PRO A 325 -5.28 -3.25 -14.06
C PRO A 325 -5.99 -2.87 -12.74
N CYS A 326 -5.45 -1.83 -12.08
CA CYS A 326 -6.02 -1.27 -10.85
C CYS A 326 -6.50 0.17 -11.04
N GLY A 327 -6.85 0.84 -9.93
CA GLY A 327 -7.31 2.24 -9.90
C GLY A 327 -6.24 3.29 -10.22
N ILE A 328 -5.00 2.91 -10.48
CA ILE A 328 -3.91 3.81 -10.89
C ILE A 328 -3.81 3.82 -12.41
N VAL A 329 -3.81 5.00 -13.02
CA VAL A 329 -3.67 5.20 -14.47
C VAL A 329 -2.50 6.13 -14.72
N THR A 330 -1.54 5.69 -15.54
CA THR A 330 -0.34 6.47 -15.87
C THR A 330 -0.27 6.77 -17.36
N PHE A 331 0.12 7.99 -17.68
CA PHE A 331 0.16 8.44 -19.06
C PHE A 331 1.20 9.55 -19.31
N THR A 332 1.52 9.76 -20.58
CA THR A 332 2.30 10.89 -21.09
C THR A 332 1.52 11.64 -22.16
N ILE A 333 1.92 12.88 -22.44
CA ILE A 333 1.44 13.69 -23.56
C ILE A 333 2.63 14.05 -24.43
N ASP A 334 2.56 13.79 -25.73
CA ASP A 334 3.64 14.04 -26.66
C ASP A 334 4.07 15.53 -26.63
N GLY A 335 5.36 15.75 -26.40
CA GLY A 335 5.96 17.08 -26.32
C GLY A 335 5.65 17.90 -25.06
N VAL A 336 4.93 17.33 -24.08
CA VAL A 336 4.57 18.03 -22.81
C VAL A 336 5.12 17.27 -21.60
N PRO A 337 6.08 17.85 -20.84
CA PRO A 337 6.62 17.19 -19.65
C PRO A 337 5.53 16.95 -18.57
N SER A 338 5.56 15.80 -17.92
CA SER A 338 4.57 15.40 -16.89
C SER A 338 4.40 16.41 -15.73
N PRO A 339 5.46 17.08 -15.23
CA PRO A 339 5.29 18.15 -14.23
C PRO A 339 4.48 19.36 -14.76
N VAL A 340 4.58 19.67 -16.05
CA VAL A 340 3.80 20.77 -16.68
C VAL A 340 2.32 20.37 -16.75
N VAL A 341 2.03 19.11 -17.15
CA VAL A 341 0.65 18.58 -17.14
C VAL A 341 0.06 18.63 -15.73
N HIS A 342 0.81 18.15 -14.73
CA HIS A 342 0.39 18.20 -13.32
C HIS A 342 0.04 19.60 -12.86
N GLN A 343 0.90 20.60 -13.13
CA GLN A 343 0.65 22.00 -12.79
C GLN A 343 -0.57 22.57 -13.53
N GLY A 344 -0.75 22.19 -14.80
CA GLY A 344 -1.92 22.57 -15.59
C GLY A 344 -3.22 22.07 -14.97
N LEU A 345 -3.29 20.78 -14.65
CA LEU A 345 -4.44 20.15 -14.02
C LEU A 345 -4.76 20.76 -12.64
N ALA A 346 -3.76 21.05 -11.83
CA ALA A 346 -3.94 21.69 -10.52
C ALA A 346 -4.65 23.06 -10.63
N ARG A 347 -4.36 23.87 -11.66
CA ARG A 347 -5.04 25.16 -11.90
C ARG A 347 -6.53 24.99 -12.22
N HIS A 348 -6.94 23.82 -12.69
CA HIS A 348 -8.35 23.48 -12.95
C HIS A 348 -9.00 22.71 -11.79
N GLY A 349 -8.32 22.67 -10.62
CA GLY A 349 -8.81 21.96 -9.43
C GLY A 349 -8.88 20.44 -9.62
N VAL A 350 -7.98 19.88 -10.41
CA VAL A 350 -7.81 18.43 -10.59
C VAL A 350 -6.49 18.01 -9.95
N ASN A 351 -6.58 17.19 -8.92
CA ASN A 351 -5.41 16.67 -8.21
C ASN A 351 -4.95 15.35 -8.86
N VAL A 352 -3.73 15.34 -9.35
CA VAL A 352 -3.01 14.15 -9.82
C VAL A 352 -1.61 14.13 -9.20
N SER A 353 -0.76 13.19 -9.57
CA SER A 353 0.65 13.14 -9.16
C SER A 353 1.56 12.93 -10.38
N VAL A 354 2.85 12.93 -10.15
CA VAL A 354 3.87 12.52 -11.13
C VAL A 354 4.64 11.34 -10.55
N SER A 355 4.73 10.25 -11.32
CA SER A 355 5.65 9.14 -11.06
C SER A 355 6.99 9.49 -11.68
N LEU A 356 7.96 9.84 -10.83
CA LEU A 356 9.29 10.26 -11.27
C LEU A 356 10.18 9.05 -11.57
N VAL A 357 10.97 9.11 -12.63
CA VAL A 357 11.97 8.09 -13.00
C VAL A 357 12.93 7.81 -11.83
N GLU A 358 13.31 8.84 -11.07
CA GLU A 358 14.23 8.69 -9.94
C GLU A 358 13.72 7.76 -8.82
N TYR A 359 12.38 7.57 -8.72
CA TYR A 359 11.74 6.66 -7.76
C TYR A 359 11.31 5.32 -8.39
N ALA A 360 11.60 5.10 -9.66
CA ALA A 360 11.25 3.88 -10.40
C ALA A 360 12.40 3.39 -11.28
N ARG A 361 13.64 3.41 -10.73
CA ARG A 361 14.89 3.17 -11.49
C ARG A 361 15.03 1.77 -12.06
N LEU A 362 14.32 0.78 -11.53
CA LEU A 362 14.31 -0.58 -12.05
C LEU A 362 13.26 -0.80 -13.14
N ASP A 363 12.27 0.10 -13.28
CA ASP A 363 11.12 -0.04 -14.20
C ASP A 363 11.19 0.97 -15.37
N LEU A 364 10.98 2.26 -15.08
CA LEU A 364 10.79 3.26 -16.14
C LEU A 364 11.99 3.39 -17.09
N PRO A 365 13.27 3.38 -16.64
CA PRO A 365 14.42 3.40 -17.56
C PRO A 365 14.48 2.19 -18.48
N ASP A 366 14.21 0.99 -17.98
CA ASP A 366 14.25 -0.25 -18.77
C ASP A 366 13.16 -0.28 -19.85
N ARG A 367 12.04 0.43 -19.60
CA ARG A 367 10.95 0.64 -20.56
C ARG A 367 11.17 1.85 -21.48
N GLY A 368 12.27 2.60 -21.30
CA GLY A 368 12.54 3.83 -22.05
C GLY A 368 11.52 4.94 -21.80
N LEU A 369 10.89 4.97 -20.61
CA LEU A 369 9.84 5.90 -20.25
C LEU A 369 10.37 7.10 -19.44
N PRO A 370 9.87 8.31 -19.70
CA PRO A 370 10.10 9.48 -18.87
C PRO A 370 9.25 9.45 -17.58
N ASP A 371 9.26 10.56 -16.85
CA ASP A 371 8.29 10.79 -15.79
C ASP A 371 6.86 10.67 -16.32
N LEU A 372 5.97 10.03 -15.55
CA LEU A 372 4.58 9.78 -15.95
C LEU A 372 3.62 10.65 -15.13
N VAL A 373 2.58 11.17 -15.77
CA VAL A 373 1.41 11.69 -15.03
C VAL A 373 0.68 10.48 -14.45
N ARG A 374 0.37 10.54 -13.16
CA ARG A 374 -0.34 9.49 -12.44
C ARG A 374 -1.67 10.01 -11.92
N ALA A 375 -2.75 9.62 -12.53
CA ALA A 375 -4.10 9.74 -11.99
C ALA A 375 -4.46 8.46 -11.22
N SER A 376 -5.15 8.59 -10.11
CA SER A 376 -5.62 7.43 -9.34
C SER A 376 -7.02 7.69 -8.83
N VAL A 377 -7.97 6.88 -9.32
CA VAL A 377 -9.39 7.00 -9.01
C VAL A 377 -9.75 6.26 -7.72
N HIS A 378 -10.87 6.66 -7.12
CA HIS A 378 -11.47 5.97 -5.98
C HIS A 378 -12.99 5.85 -6.19
N TYR A 379 -13.66 5.02 -5.40
CA TYR A 379 -15.10 4.75 -5.57
C TYR A 379 -16.01 5.99 -5.41
N TYR A 380 -15.56 7.06 -4.76
CA TYR A 380 -16.31 8.32 -4.64
C TYR A 380 -16.14 9.26 -5.84
N ASN A 381 -15.23 8.97 -6.77
CA ASN A 381 -15.08 9.76 -7.99
C ASN A 381 -16.25 9.51 -8.96
N THR A 382 -16.49 10.49 -9.82
CA THR A 382 -17.53 10.45 -10.86
C THR A 382 -16.93 10.56 -12.25
N GLU A 383 -17.67 10.17 -13.28
CA GLU A 383 -17.27 10.39 -14.68
C GLU A 383 -17.11 11.87 -15.02
N ASP A 384 -17.89 12.77 -14.41
CA ASP A 384 -17.71 14.23 -14.58
C ASP A 384 -16.34 14.70 -14.12
N GLU A 385 -15.81 14.13 -13.02
CA GLU A 385 -14.46 14.44 -12.55
C GLU A 385 -13.39 13.90 -13.51
N LEU A 386 -13.64 12.74 -14.14
CA LEU A 386 -12.76 12.22 -15.20
C LEU A 386 -12.82 13.09 -16.45
N HIS A 387 -14.01 13.53 -16.88
CA HIS A 387 -14.15 14.50 -17.98
C HIS A 387 -13.42 15.79 -17.70
N ARG A 388 -13.55 16.33 -16.47
CA ARG A 388 -12.81 17.53 -16.04
C ARG A 388 -11.30 17.36 -16.18
N LEU A 389 -10.74 16.17 -15.88
CA LEU A 389 -9.33 15.87 -16.15
C LEU A 389 -9.06 15.92 -17.64
N ILE A 390 -9.83 15.19 -18.46
CA ILE A 390 -9.63 15.10 -19.92
C ILE A 390 -9.69 16.48 -20.59
N ASP A 391 -10.67 17.30 -20.23
CA ASP A 391 -10.87 18.64 -20.82
C ASP A 391 -9.76 19.63 -20.43
N ALA A 392 -9.17 19.46 -19.23
CA ALA A 392 -8.09 20.29 -18.75
C ALA A 392 -6.70 19.89 -19.24
N LEU A 393 -6.56 18.76 -19.98
CA LEU A 393 -5.28 18.34 -20.54
C LEU A 393 -4.79 19.31 -21.62
N PRO A 394 -3.50 19.68 -21.61
CA PRO A 394 -2.93 20.46 -22.71
C PRO A 394 -2.99 19.69 -24.04
N ARG A 395 -2.96 20.44 -25.13
CA ARG A 395 -2.80 19.83 -26.47
C ARG A 395 -1.37 19.31 -26.62
N SER A 396 -1.21 18.17 -27.30
CA SER A 396 0.10 17.70 -27.77
C SER A 396 0.77 18.78 -28.66
N ARG A 397 2.07 18.90 -28.57
CA ARG A 397 2.87 19.84 -29.38
C ARG A 397 3.43 19.16 -30.62
#